data_d5739a2658699c3721f667d8a5f56433
#
_entry.id   d5739a2658699c3721f667d8a5f56433
#
_cell.length_a   1.000
_cell.length_b   1.000
_cell.length_c   1.000
_cell.angle_alpha   90.00
_cell.angle_beta   90.00
_cell.angle_gamma   90.00
#
_symmetry.space_group_name_H-M   'P 1'
#
loop_
_entity.id
_entity.type
_entity.pdbx_description
1 polymer ?
#
loop_
_entity_poly.entity_id
_entity_poly.type
_entity_poly.pdbx_seq_one_letter_code
_entity_poly.pdbx_strand_id
1 'polypeptide(L)'
;YTGTLSQAILAMQGNPGRAQLNQRLVSEGLVLLPEFGFNNTYAIAVREAVADEFNLRSIGDLTAYGEGRMAFSHEFLERDDGWQGMARRYGLDRSVTGIEHGLAYQAIAEGAIDVTDAYSTDGELLRYRLRTLEDNLGYFPAYRAAPLVRAEMQPQLEAALGVLAGSLTEQQMQALNARVTVAGLSFQEAAREFL
;
A
#
# COMPACT_ATOMS: atom_id res chain seq x y z
N TYR A 1 5.85 -8.73 -0.86
CA TYR A 1 5.42 -7.68 -1.79
C TYR A 1 6.50 -7.45 -2.84
N THR A 2 6.10 -7.39 -4.15
CA THR A 2 7.04 -7.28 -5.28
C THR A 2 7.87 -5.99 -5.25
N GLY A 3 7.31 -4.88 -4.82
CA GLY A 3 8.03 -3.61 -4.69
C GLY A 3 9.12 -3.67 -3.63
N THR A 4 8.82 -4.19 -2.44
CA THR A 4 9.82 -4.39 -1.38
C THR A 4 10.93 -5.34 -1.85
N LEU A 5 10.54 -6.46 -2.48
CA LEU A 5 11.50 -7.43 -3.01
C LEU A 5 12.43 -6.79 -4.04
N SER A 6 11.87 -6.04 -5.01
CA SER A 6 12.67 -5.44 -6.08
C SER A 6 13.57 -4.32 -5.57
N GLN A 7 13.02 -3.38 -4.81
CA GLN A 7 13.74 -2.15 -4.45
C GLN A 7 14.62 -2.31 -3.22
N ALA A 8 14.06 -2.83 -2.12
CA ALA A 8 14.79 -2.90 -0.85
C ALA A 8 15.72 -4.11 -0.75
N ILE A 9 15.38 -5.25 -1.40
CA ILE A 9 16.15 -6.49 -1.26
C ILE A 9 17.06 -6.72 -2.47
N LEU A 10 16.54 -6.61 -3.70
CA LEU A 10 17.29 -6.91 -4.90
C LEU A 10 17.96 -5.67 -5.54
N ALA A 11 17.74 -4.48 -5.01
CA ALA A 11 18.25 -3.19 -5.50
C ALA A 11 17.99 -2.98 -7.01
N MET A 12 16.82 -3.41 -7.50
CA MET A 12 16.36 -3.22 -8.87
C MET A 12 15.60 -1.91 -9.00
N GLN A 13 15.74 -1.23 -10.12
CA GLN A 13 14.99 -0.01 -10.41
C GLN A 13 13.70 -0.31 -11.18
N GLY A 14 12.73 0.57 -11.05
CA GLY A 14 11.45 0.49 -11.75
C GLY A 14 10.50 -0.55 -11.17
N ASN A 15 9.58 -1.02 -12.00
CA ASN A 15 8.57 -2.04 -11.66
C ASN A 15 8.85 -3.35 -12.43
N PRO A 16 9.84 -4.16 -12.02
CA PRO A 16 10.13 -5.41 -12.70
C PRO A 16 8.97 -6.39 -12.56
N GLY A 17 8.61 -7.06 -13.66
CA GLY A 17 7.62 -8.13 -13.63
C GLY A 17 8.15 -9.40 -12.96
N ARG A 18 7.24 -10.33 -12.60
CA ARG A 18 7.56 -11.59 -11.93
C ARG A 18 8.68 -12.39 -12.62
N ALA A 19 8.71 -12.44 -13.96
CA ALA A 19 9.74 -13.15 -14.70
C ALA A 19 11.14 -12.57 -14.43
N GLN A 20 11.27 -11.24 -14.40
CA GLN A 20 12.54 -10.57 -14.12
C GLN A 20 12.97 -10.74 -12.66
N LEU A 21 12.00 -10.71 -11.72
CA LEU A 21 12.27 -11.02 -10.31
C LEU A 21 12.79 -12.44 -10.16
N ASN A 22 12.12 -13.43 -10.77
CA ASN A 22 12.53 -14.82 -10.72
C ASN A 22 13.92 -15.05 -11.32
N GLN A 23 14.27 -14.34 -12.38
CA GLN A 23 15.62 -14.39 -12.97
C GLN A 23 16.71 -13.98 -11.97
N ARG A 24 16.43 -12.98 -11.12
CA ARG A 24 17.35 -12.54 -10.06
C ARG A 24 17.37 -13.49 -8.86
N LEU A 25 16.27 -14.16 -8.59
CA LEU A 25 16.12 -15.07 -7.44
C LEU A 25 16.73 -16.45 -7.66
N VAL A 26 17.01 -16.84 -8.90
CA VAL A 26 17.59 -18.16 -9.24
C VAL A 26 18.88 -18.45 -8.48
N SER A 27 19.79 -17.46 -8.39
CA SER A 27 21.06 -17.62 -7.68
C SER A 27 20.89 -17.82 -6.18
N GLU A 28 19.76 -17.39 -5.63
CA GLU A 28 19.42 -17.54 -4.19
C GLU A 28 18.62 -18.82 -3.90
N GLY A 29 18.33 -19.63 -4.92
CA GLY A 29 17.50 -20.81 -4.79
C GLY A 29 16.05 -20.50 -4.42
N LEU A 30 15.57 -19.30 -4.80
CA LEU A 30 14.22 -18.81 -4.50
C LEU A 30 13.39 -18.63 -5.77
N VAL A 31 12.08 -18.71 -5.64
CA VAL A 31 11.13 -18.44 -6.72
C VAL A 31 9.90 -17.72 -6.17
N LEU A 32 9.43 -16.74 -6.94
CA LEU A 32 8.18 -16.02 -6.69
C LEU A 32 7.05 -16.72 -7.44
N LEU A 33 6.05 -17.21 -6.72
CA LEU A 33 4.85 -17.83 -7.29
C LEU A 33 3.91 -16.77 -7.87
N PRO A 34 2.81 -17.19 -8.54
CA PRO A 34 1.79 -16.26 -9.02
C PRO A 34 1.24 -15.35 -7.91
N GLU A 35 0.99 -14.10 -8.28
CA GLU A 35 0.48 -13.06 -7.39
C GLU A 35 -0.95 -13.37 -6.94
N PHE A 36 -1.32 -12.97 -5.73
CA PHE A 36 -2.67 -13.17 -5.17
C PHE A 36 -3.74 -12.31 -5.84
N GLY A 37 -3.36 -11.21 -6.50
CA GLY A 37 -4.25 -10.37 -7.29
C GLY A 37 -4.43 -8.95 -6.77
N PHE A 38 -4.00 -8.64 -5.55
CA PHE A 38 -4.06 -7.29 -4.99
C PHE A 38 -2.69 -6.61 -4.92
N ASN A 39 -2.73 -5.28 -4.92
CA ASN A 39 -1.58 -4.40 -4.75
C ASN A 39 -1.70 -3.67 -3.40
N ASN A 40 -0.72 -3.81 -2.52
CA ASN A 40 -0.68 -3.11 -1.24
C ASN A 40 0.33 -1.97 -1.30
N THR A 41 0.01 -0.94 -2.09
CA THR A 41 0.88 0.21 -2.32
C THR A 41 0.67 1.31 -1.28
N TYR A 42 1.61 2.23 -1.19
CA TYR A 42 1.35 3.50 -0.54
C TYR A 42 0.24 4.26 -1.25
N ALA A 43 -0.56 4.95 -0.47
CA ALA A 43 -1.62 5.85 -0.92
C ALA A 43 -1.61 7.11 -0.06
N ILE A 44 -2.10 8.21 -0.62
CA ILE A 44 -2.34 9.43 0.15
C ILE A 44 -3.81 9.51 0.48
N ALA A 45 -4.12 9.66 1.74
CA ALA A 45 -5.49 9.63 2.26
C ALA A 45 -5.91 11.00 2.82
N VAL A 46 -7.17 11.33 2.59
CA VAL A 46 -7.87 12.52 3.11
C VAL A 46 -9.24 12.11 3.62
N ARG A 47 -9.86 12.90 4.52
CA ARG A 47 -11.26 12.67 4.86
C ARG A 47 -12.15 12.84 3.61
N GLU A 48 -13.15 11.97 3.46
CA GLU A 48 -14.07 12.03 2.33
C GLU A 48 -14.76 13.41 2.20
N ALA A 49 -15.21 13.97 3.33
CA ALA A 49 -15.81 15.29 3.36
C ALA A 49 -14.86 16.41 2.86
N VAL A 50 -13.57 16.33 3.22
CA VAL A 50 -12.56 17.28 2.75
C VAL A 50 -12.29 17.09 1.25
N ALA A 51 -12.22 15.83 0.81
CA ALA A 51 -12.05 15.54 -0.62
C ALA A 51 -13.21 16.10 -1.46
N ASP A 52 -14.44 16.00 -0.97
CA ASP A 52 -15.62 16.54 -1.67
C ASP A 52 -15.64 18.08 -1.65
N GLU A 53 -15.36 18.70 -0.49
CA GLU A 53 -15.35 20.14 -0.31
C GLU A 53 -14.32 20.83 -1.22
N PHE A 54 -13.10 20.28 -1.30
CA PHE A 54 -11.99 20.85 -2.06
C PHE A 54 -11.78 20.16 -3.42
N ASN A 55 -12.69 19.25 -3.83
CA ASN A 55 -12.60 18.47 -5.07
C ASN A 55 -11.26 17.76 -5.25
N LEU A 56 -10.72 17.17 -4.17
CA LEU A 56 -9.48 16.41 -4.20
C LEU A 56 -9.75 14.99 -4.73
N ARG A 57 -9.18 14.67 -5.89
CA ARG A 57 -9.31 13.36 -6.54
C ARG A 57 -7.98 12.66 -6.71
N SER A 58 -6.93 13.44 -6.92
CA SER A 58 -5.58 12.96 -7.19
C SER A 58 -4.56 13.62 -6.27
N ILE A 59 -3.37 13.01 -6.16
CA ILE A 59 -2.24 13.60 -5.42
C ILE A 59 -1.86 14.97 -6.01
N GLY A 60 -2.00 15.13 -7.35
CA GLY A 60 -1.75 16.41 -8.02
C GLY A 60 -2.62 17.55 -7.51
N ASP A 61 -3.86 17.26 -7.07
CA ASP A 61 -4.78 18.31 -6.59
C ASP A 61 -4.31 18.93 -5.25
N LEU A 62 -3.45 18.24 -4.50
CA LEU A 62 -2.86 18.78 -3.28
C LEU A 62 -2.00 20.03 -3.51
N THR A 63 -1.53 20.28 -4.71
CA THR A 63 -0.79 21.50 -5.05
C THR A 63 -1.64 22.76 -4.87
N ALA A 64 -2.95 22.66 -5.12
CA ALA A 64 -3.93 23.74 -4.94
C ALA A 64 -4.55 23.76 -3.53
N TYR A 65 -4.41 22.69 -2.76
CA TYR A 65 -4.95 22.57 -1.39
C TYR A 65 -4.03 23.28 -0.39
N GLY A 66 -4.08 24.63 -0.35
CA GLY A 66 -3.13 25.50 0.31
C GLY A 66 -3.02 25.38 1.85
N GLU A 67 -4.07 24.99 2.55
CA GLU A 67 -4.17 25.06 4.01
C GLU A 67 -4.11 23.69 4.71
N GLY A 68 -3.99 22.59 3.95
CA GLY A 68 -3.99 21.23 4.51
C GLY A 68 -2.79 20.93 5.38
N ARG A 69 -3.05 20.52 6.62
CA ARG A 69 -2.03 20.02 7.55
C ARG A 69 -1.67 18.60 7.16
N MET A 70 -0.44 18.39 6.74
CA MET A 70 0.07 17.11 6.27
C MET A 70 0.94 16.47 7.35
N ALA A 71 0.60 15.25 7.76
CA ALA A 71 1.45 14.44 8.61
C ALA A 71 1.53 13.03 8.02
N PHE A 72 2.75 12.51 7.98
CA PHE A 72 3.04 11.22 7.37
C PHE A 72 3.77 10.31 8.35
N SER A 73 3.64 8.99 8.14
CA SER A 73 4.37 8.03 8.94
C SER A 73 5.88 8.26 8.86
N HIS A 74 6.58 7.98 9.97
CA HIS A 74 8.04 8.10 9.99
C HIS A 74 8.69 7.28 8.89
N GLU A 75 8.16 6.08 8.63
CA GLU A 75 8.64 5.23 7.55
C GLU A 75 8.48 5.91 6.18
N PHE A 76 7.31 6.48 5.89
CA PHE A 76 7.06 7.16 4.61
C PHE A 76 7.94 8.39 4.42
N LEU A 77 8.29 9.09 5.50
CA LEU A 77 9.19 10.24 5.45
C LEU A 77 10.66 9.86 5.13
N GLU A 78 11.09 8.67 5.54
CA GLU A 78 12.49 8.21 5.43
C GLU A 78 12.77 7.42 4.15
N ARG A 79 11.76 6.84 3.51
CA ARG A 79 11.95 5.99 2.33
C ARG A 79 12.24 6.78 1.06
N ASP A 80 13.03 6.19 0.18
CA ASP A 80 13.32 6.76 -1.15
C ASP A 80 12.07 6.86 -2.03
N ASP A 81 11.14 5.90 -1.91
CA ASP A 81 9.84 5.86 -2.57
C ASP A 81 8.71 6.50 -1.72
N GLY A 82 9.08 7.27 -0.70
CA GLY A 82 8.18 7.98 0.20
C GLY A 82 8.00 9.46 -0.13
N TRP A 83 7.80 10.27 0.92
CA TRP A 83 7.44 11.69 0.82
C TRP A 83 8.39 12.51 -0.05
N GLN A 84 9.71 12.39 0.16
CA GLN A 84 10.69 13.23 -0.52
C GLN A 84 10.65 13.09 -2.05
N GLY A 85 10.50 11.85 -2.53
CA GLY A 85 10.38 11.56 -3.95
C GLY A 85 9.03 12.00 -4.50
N MET A 86 7.94 11.71 -3.77
CA MET A 86 6.58 12.10 -4.14
C MET A 86 6.44 13.63 -4.21
N ALA A 87 6.92 14.35 -3.21
CA ALA A 87 6.86 15.80 -3.17
C ALA A 87 7.56 16.42 -4.39
N ARG A 88 8.76 15.93 -4.75
CA ARG A 88 9.45 16.39 -5.97
C ARG A 88 8.67 16.05 -7.24
N ARG A 89 8.11 14.84 -7.33
CA ARG A 89 7.36 14.39 -8.52
C ARG A 89 6.11 15.21 -8.77
N TYR A 90 5.42 15.59 -7.69
CA TYR A 90 4.15 16.32 -7.72
C TYR A 90 4.29 17.85 -7.56
N GLY A 91 5.50 18.34 -7.29
CA GLY A 91 5.74 19.78 -7.05
C GLY A 91 5.11 20.28 -5.74
N LEU A 92 5.08 19.41 -4.72
CA LEU A 92 4.57 19.76 -3.38
C LEU A 92 5.68 20.37 -2.55
N ASP A 93 5.68 21.70 -2.41
CA ASP A 93 6.59 22.43 -1.52
C ASP A 93 5.88 22.73 -0.20
N ARG A 94 5.88 21.77 0.72
CA ARG A 94 5.13 21.79 1.97
C ARG A 94 5.94 21.30 3.15
N SER A 95 5.76 21.95 4.28
CA SER A 95 6.19 21.41 5.56
C SER A 95 5.26 20.27 5.99
N VAL A 96 5.86 19.17 6.40
CA VAL A 96 5.14 17.98 6.89
C VAL A 96 5.67 17.59 8.25
N THR A 97 4.85 16.92 9.06
CA THR A 97 5.24 16.39 10.37
C THR A 97 5.26 14.87 10.35
N GLY A 98 6.13 14.27 11.16
CA GLY A 98 6.14 12.83 11.39
C GLY A 98 5.10 12.43 12.42
N ILE A 99 4.41 11.31 12.17
CA ILE A 99 3.46 10.72 13.09
C ILE A 99 3.61 9.18 13.04
N GLU A 100 3.25 8.49 14.13
CA GLU A 100 3.16 7.03 14.09
C GLU A 100 1.96 6.62 13.21
N HIS A 101 2.16 5.59 12.34
CA HIS A 101 1.20 5.21 11.31
C HIS A 101 -0.21 4.95 11.85
N GLY A 102 -0.33 4.15 12.92
CA GLY A 102 -1.63 3.84 13.54
C GLY A 102 -2.32 5.06 14.15
N LEU A 103 -1.54 6.02 14.70
CA LEU A 103 -2.08 7.26 15.28
C LEU A 103 -2.54 8.25 14.20
N ALA A 104 -1.98 8.19 12.99
CA ALA A 104 -2.36 9.05 11.89
C ALA A 104 -3.85 8.90 11.52
N TYR A 105 -4.38 7.69 11.58
CA TYR A 105 -5.80 7.43 11.29
C TYR A 105 -6.75 8.10 12.30
N GLN A 106 -6.39 8.09 13.56
CA GLN A 106 -7.17 8.80 14.58
C GLN A 106 -7.03 10.31 14.40
N ALA A 107 -5.81 10.81 14.20
CA ALA A 107 -5.55 12.24 14.05
C ALA A 107 -6.28 12.84 12.83
N ILE A 108 -6.35 12.13 11.70
CA ILE A 108 -7.08 12.59 10.52
C ILE A 108 -8.60 12.52 10.75
N ALA A 109 -9.10 11.49 11.42
CA ALA A 109 -10.53 11.36 11.75
C ALA A 109 -11.01 12.49 12.68
N GLU A 110 -10.20 12.87 13.67
CA GLU A 110 -10.47 13.97 14.60
C GLU A 110 -10.22 15.36 13.98
N GLY A 111 -9.71 15.43 12.76
CA GLY A 111 -9.40 16.69 12.09
C GLY A 111 -8.17 17.41 12.65
N ALA A 112 -7.29 16.72 13.37
CA ALA A 112 -5.99 17.26 13.79
C ALA A 112 -5.03 17.42 12.63
N ILE A 113 -5.12 16.52 11.63
CA ILE A 113 -4.44 16.58 10.35
C ILE A 113 -5.44 16.42 9.20
N ASP A 114 -5.06 16.77 7.99
CA ASP A 114 -5.95 16.76 6.83
C ASP A 114 -5.54 15.76 5.76
N VAL A 115 -4.22 15.44 5.70
CA VAL A 115 -3.63 14.53 4.74
C VAL A 115 -2.62 13.61 5.44
N THR A 116 -2.66 12.32 5.12
CA THR A 116 -1.69 11.33 5.63
C THR A 116 -1.38 10.26 4.59
N ASP A 117 -0.31 9.50 4.79
CA ASP A 117 -0.07 8.25 4.06
C ASP A 117 -0.89 7.11 4.63
N ALA A 118 -1.18 6.15 3.79
CA ALA A 118 -1.86 4.90 4.12
C ALA A 118 -1.32 3.79 3.23
N TYR A 119 -1.58 2.54 3.58
CA TYR A 119 -1.51 1.45 2.62
C TYR A 119 -2.89 1.25 1.97
N SER A 120 -2.92 1.00 0.66
CA SER A 120 -4.17 0.89 -0.11
C SER A 120 -5.13 -0.19 0.39
N THR A 121 -4.63 -1.16 1.16
CA THR A 121 -5.44 -2.24 1.75
C THR A 121 -5.71 -2.08 3.25
N ASP A 122 -5.42 -0.92 3.87
CA ASP A 122 -5.67 -0.70 5.28
C ASP A 122 -7.16 -0.65 5.60
N GLY A 123 -7.56 -1.43 6.61
CA GLY A 123 -8.97 -1.50 7.06
C GLY A 123 -9.48 -0.20 7.68
N GLU A 124 -8.58 0.60 8.22
CA GLU A 124 -8.81 1.90 8.82
C GLU A 124 -9.37 2.92 7.81
N LEU A 125 -9.04 2.78 6.52
CA LEU A 125 -9.62 3.60 5.44
C LEU A 125 -11.15 3.48 5.43
N LEU A 126 -11.69 2.27 5.61
CA LEU A 126 -13.13 2.02 5.71
C LEU A 126 -13.69 2.55 7.03
N ARG A 127 -13.01 2.30 8.15
CA ARG A 127 -13.45 2.71 9.48
C ARG A 127 -13.66 4.21 9.58
N TYR A 128 -12.70 4.98 9.08
CA TYR A 128 -12.68 6.43 9.24
C TYR A 128 -13.19 7.18 8.00
N ARG A 129 -13.74 6.46 7.01
CA ARG A 129 -14.26 7.03 5.74
C ARG A 129 -13.24 7.95 5.09
N LEU A 130 -12.05 7.41 4.87
CA LEU A 130 -10.98 8.11 4.19
C LEU A 130 -11.02 7.77 2.70
N ARG A 131 -10.78 8.79 1.89
CA ARG A 131 -10.58 8.66 0.45
C ARG A 131 -9.10 8.63 0.16
N THR A 132 -8.66 7.62 -0.59
CA THR A 132 -7.32 7.59 -1.17
C THR A 132 -7.33 8.41 -2.46
N LEU A 133 -6.30 9.25 -2.62
CA LEU A 133 -6.11 10.07 -3.82
C LEU A 133 -5.43 9.25 -4.91
N GLU A 134 -5.85 9.45 -6.16
CA GLU A 134 -5.25 8.80 -7.31
C GLU A 134 -3.79 9.23 -7.49
N ASP A 135 -2.89 8.29 -7.67
CA ASP A 135 -1.51 8.54 -8.11
C ASP A 135 -1.46 8.80 -9.62
N ASN A 136 -1.96 9.97 -10.04
CA ASN A 136 -2.15 10.34 -11.44
C ASN A 136 -0.84 10.57 -12.22
N LEU A 137 0.31 10.61 -11.56
CA LEU A 137 1.63 10.65 -12.20
C LEU A 137 2.40 9.33 -12.10
N GLY A 138 1.79 8.28 -11.52
CA GLY A 138 2.37 6.94 -11.42
C GLY A 138 3.69 6.92 -10.63
N TYR A 139 3.73 7.57 -9.48
CA TYR A 139 4.92 7.67 -8.65
C TYR A 139 5.20 6.38 -7.88
N PHE A 140 4.15 5.80 -7.27
CA PHE A 140 4.32 4.62 -6.43
C PHE A 140 4.56 3.35 -7.25
N PRO A 141 5.55 2.54 -6.88
CA PRO A 141 5.74 1.24 -7.51
C PRO A 141 4.62 0.26 -7.14
N ALA A 142 4.52 -0.82 -7.90
CA ALA A 142 3.58 -1.89 -7.59
C ALA A 142 4.12 -2.75 -6.43
N TYR A 143 3.29 -2.94 -5.40
CA TYR A 143 3.55 -3.82 -4.25
C TYR A 143 2.58 -5.01 -4.27
N ARG A 144 2.64 -5.83 -5.31
CA ARG A 144 1.78 -7.00 -5.46
C ARG A 144 2.18 -8.09 -4.50
N ALA A 145 1.20 -8.64 -3.80
CA ALA A 145 1.42 -9.75 -2.89
C ALA A 145 1.61 -11.06 -3.64
N ALA A 146 2.67 -11.79 -3.33
CA ALA A 146 2.95 -13.08 -3.93
C ALA A 146 3.75 -13.97 -2.95
N PRO A 147 3.59 -15.30 -2.98
CA PRO A 147 4.41 -16.19 -2.17
C PRO A 147 5.84 -16.23 -2.71
N LEU A 148 6.83 -16.03 -1.83
CA LEU A 148 8.24 -16.26 -2.11
C LEU A 148 8.65 -17.57 -1.44
N VAL A 149 9.09 -18.55 -2.21
CA VAL A 149 9.35 -19.90 -1.74
C VAL A 149 10.73 -20.40 -2.15
N ARG A 150 11.25 -21.44 -1.48
CA ARG A 150 12.44 -22.15 -1.97
C ARG A 150 12.12 -22.87 -3.27
N ALA A 151 13.04 -22.81 -4.23
CA ALA A 151 12.83 -23.41 -5.56
C ALA A 151 12.53 -24.92 -5.50
N GLU A 152 13.14 -25.64 -4.57
CA GLU A 152 12.90 -27.08 -4.35
C GLU A 152 11.47 -27.41 -3.90
N MET A 153 10.78 -26.43 -3.24
CA MET A 153 9.40 -26.58 -2.77
C MET A 153 8.37 -26.05 -3.78
N GLN A 154 8.79 -25.45 -4.87
CA GLN A 154 7.91 -24.82 -5.83
C GLN A 154 6.75 -25.72 -6.29
N PRO A 155 6.96 -26.97 -6.75
CA PRO A 155 5.86 -27.77 -7.28
C PRO A 155 4.76 -28.05 -6.25
N GLN A 156 5.17 -28.33 -5.01
CA GLN A 156 4.25 -28.64 -3.92
C GLN A 156 3.47 -27.40 -3.46
N LEU A 157 4.17 -26.26 -3.31
CA LEU A 157 3.54 -25.03 -2.84
C LEU A 157 2.71 -24.36 -3.92
N GLU A 158 3.10 -24.46 -5.19
CA GLU A 158 2.32 -23.95 -6.32
C GLU A 158 0.99 -24.74 -6.46
N ALA A 159 1.02 -26.06 -6.27
CA ALA A 159 -0.20 -26.87 -6.24
C ALA A 159 -1.14 -26.49 -5.07
N ALA A 160 -0.58 -26.20 -3.89
CA ALA A 160 -1.36 -25.85 -2.70
C ALA A 160 -1.90 -24.41 -2.74
N LEU A 161 -1.09 -23.45 -3.21
CA LEU A 161 -1.40 -22.00 -3.18
C LEU A 161 -1.97 -21.48 -4.49
N GLY A 162 -1.91 -22.27 -5.56
CA GLY A 162 -2.34 -21.84 -6.91
C GLY A 162 -3.81 -21.42 -6.99
N VAL A 163 -4.67 -21.95 -6.12
CA VAL A 163 -6.08 -21.55 -6.00
C VAL A 163 -6.26 -20.10 -5.55
N LEU A 164 -5.25 -19.54 -4.90
CA LEU A 164 -5.25 -18.15 -4.43
C LEU A 164 -4.70 -17.17 -5.47
N ALA A 165 -4.13 -17.67 -6.57
CA ALA A 165 -3.57 -16.82 -7.62
C ALA A 165 -4.70 -15.98 -8.29
N GLY A 166 -4.57 -14.65 -8.21
CA GLY A 166 -5.55 -13.72 -8.75
C GLY A 166 -6.92 -13.74 -8.06
N SER A 167 -7.06 -14.40 -6.89
CA SER A 167 -8.35 -14.58 -6.23
C SER A 167 -8.80 -13.39 -5.38
N LEU A 168 -7.89 -12.46 -5.06
CA LEU A 168 -8.13 -11.32 -4.18
C LEU A 168 -8.03 -9.99 -4.94
N THR A 169 -9.03 -9.16 -4.79
CA THR A 169 -8.94 -7.74 -5.17
C THR A 169 -8.43 -6.90 -4.00
N GLU A 170 -8.01 -5.66 -4.27
CA GLU A 170 -7.62 -4.70 -3.22
C GLU A 170 -8.76 -4.43 -2.25
N GLN A 171 -9.99 -4.25 -2.75
CA GLN A 171 -11.17 -4.04 -1.89
C GLN A 171 -11.48 -5.23 -1.00
N GLN A 172 -11.34 -6.45 -1.52
CA GLN A 172 -11.53 -7.65 -0.71
C GLN A 172 -10.46 -7.74 0.38
N MET A 173 -9.19 -7.46 0.06
CA MET A 173 -8.11 -7.47 1.05
C MET A 173 -8.32 -6.38 2.10
N GLN A 174 -8.73 -5.17 1.70
CA GLN A 174 -9.08 -4.09 2.61
C GLN A 174 -10.22 -4.49 3.55
N ALA A 175 -11.28 -5.13 3.02
CA ALA A 175 -12.39 -5.62 3.84
C ALA A 175 -11.95 -6.70 4.83
N LEU A 176 -11.08 -7.64 4.42
CA LEU A 176 -10.52 -8.66 5.31
C LEU A 176 -9.64 -8.05 6.40
N ASN A 177 -8.80 -7.08 6.07
CA ASN A 177 -8.01 -6.35 7.06
C ASN A 177 -8.92 -5.62 8.07
N ALA A 178 -10.00 -4.99 7.61
CA ALA A 178 -10.96 -4.35 8.50
C ALA A 178 -11.66 -5.33 9.46
N ARG A 179 -11.88 -6.60 9.05
CA ARG A 179 -12.38 -7.64 9.98
C ARG A 179 -11.43 -7.88 11.14
N VAL A 180 -10.13 -7.82 10.88
CA VAL A 180 -9.11 -8.01 11.92
C VAL A 180 -8.91 -6.72 12.72
N THR A 181 -8.55 -5.61 12.07
CA THR A 181 -8.10 -4.39 12.75
C THR A 181 -9.24 -3.58 13.37
N VAL A 182 -10.45 -3.65 12.79
CA VAL A 182 -11.61 -2.88 13.23
C VAL A 182 -12.61 -3.74 13.99
N ALA A 183 -12.95 -4.93 13.47
CA ALA A 183 -13.94 -5.80 14.10
C ALA A 183 -13.33 -6.77 15.14
N GLY A 184 -12.00 -6.87 15.22
CA GLY A 184 -11.29 -7.65 16.23
C GLY A 184 -11.30 -9.16 16.00
N LEU A 185 -11.60 -9.62 14.77
CA LEU A 185 -11.48 -11.04 14.41
C LEU A 185 -10.01 -11.47 14.41
N SER A 186 -9.77 -12.74 14.70
CA SER A 186 -8.46 -13.34 14.43
C SER A 186 -8.22 -13.47 12.93
N PHE A 187 -6.96 -13.55 12.51
CA PHE A 187 -6.61 -13.81 11.10
C PHE A 187 -7.23 -15.10 10.56
N GLN A 188 -7.35 -16.13 11.41
CA GLN A 188 -7.95 -17.40 11.04
C GLN A 188 -9.46 -17.28 10.77
N GLU A 189 -10.18 -16.51 11.59
CA GLU A 189 -11.61 -16.26 11.39
C GLU A 189 -11.84 -15.47 10.11
N ALA A 190 -11.10 -14.38 9.91
CA ALA A 190 -11.19 -13.58 8.68
C ALA A 190 -10.87 -14.41 7.42
N ALA A 191 -9.84 -15.27 7.48
CA ALA A 191 -9.49 -16.15 6.36
C ALA A 191 -10.57 -17.21 6.06
N ARG A 192 -11.22 -17.77 7.11
CA ARG A 192 -12.32 -18.73 6.92
C ARG A 192 -13.57 -18.11 6.31
N GLU A 193 -13.82 -16.83 6.58
CA GLU A 193 -14.95 -16.12 5.95
C GLU A 193 -14.71 -15.85 4.45
N PHE A 194 -13.45 -15.83 4.04
CA PHE A 194 -13.07 -15.62 2.63
C PHE A 194 -13.09 -16.92 1.82
N LEU A 195 -12.65 -18.06 2.41
CA LEU A 195 -12.54 -19.36 1.74
C LEU A 195 -13.90 -20.07 1.64
#